data_72b0a3a2b6bb7a87c501e9c379e1c673
#
_entry.id   72b0a3a2b6bb7a87c501e9c379e1c673
#
_cell.length_a   1.000
_cell.length_b   1.000
_cell.length_c   1.000
_cell.angle_alpha   90.00
_cell.angle_beta   90.00
_cell.angle_gamma   90.00
#
_symmetry.space_group_name_H-M   'P 1'
#
loop_
_entity.id
_entity.type
_entity.pdbx_description
1 polymer ?
#
loop_
_entity_poly.entity_id
_entity_poly.type
_entity_poly.pdbx_seq_one_letter_code
_entity_poly.pdbx_strand_id
1 'polypeptide(L)'
;SYNGFSKYALEIVAAFDVNPELVGKTINGKQIFPMSELAHIVRRMNIKMGIITVPRICAQEVCDLLVGAGVRGIWDFAPVHLDVPDYVAIKYEDLATSFLVLSNQLSKKLSEEQGENKNDD
;
A
#
# COMPACT_ATOMS: atom_id res chain seq x y z
N SER A 1 12.91 -7.94 27.12
CA SER A 1 12.57 -7.12 25.98
C SER A 1 11.15 -7.41 25.49
N TYR A 2 10.45 -6.38 25.17
CA TYR A 2 9.09 -6.52 24.70
C TYR A 2 9.09 -6.83 23.19
N ASN A 3 8.78 -8.06 22.84
CA ASN A 3 8.78 -8.51 21.45
C ASN A 3 7.40 -8.49 20.79
N GLY A 4 6.32 -8.28 21.57
CA GLY A 4 4.97 -8.28 21.03
C GLY A 4 4.70 -7.15 20.06
N PHE A 5 5.31 -5.97 20.26
CA PHE A 5 5.17 -4.84 19.37
C PHE A 5 5.92 -5.05 18.05
N SER A 6 7.16 -5.52 18.14
CA SER A 6 7.97 -5.78 16.94
C SER A 6 7.39 -6.90 16.08
N LYS A 7 6.61 -7.82 16.66
CA LYS A 7 5.92 -8.89 15.94
C LYS A 7 4.96 -8.35 14.87
N TYR A 8 4.40 -7.15 15.11
CA TYR A 8 3.44 -6.52 14.20
C TYR A 8 4.05 -5.37 13.39
N ALA A 9 5.35 -5.10 13.56
CA ALA A 9 6.02 -4.05 12.79
C ALA A 9 6.13 -4.45 11.33
N LEU A 10 5.89 -3.47 10.43
CA LEU A 10 6.09 -3.65 9.00
C LEU A 10 7.54 -3.34 8.65
N GLU A 11 8.14 -4.20 7.85
CA GLU A 11 9.43 -3.95 7.23
C GLU A 11 9.28 -4.13 5.72
N ILE A 12 9.66 -3.10 4.95
CA ILE A 12 9.69 -3.21 3.49
C ILE A 12 10.99 -3.91 3.11
N VAL A 13 10.86 -5.12 2.57
CA VAL A 13 12.03 -5.95 2.19
C VAL A 13 12.37 -5.82 0.72
N ALA A 14 11.40 -5.46 -0.14
CA ALA A 14 11.64 -5.26 -1.57
C ALA A 14 10.55 -4.37 -2.16
N ALA A 15 10.88 -3.65 -3.22
CA ALA A 15 9.95 -2.83 -3.99
C ALA A 15 10.08 -3.17 -5.48
N PHE A 16 8.97 -3.07 -6.22
CA PHE A 16 8.90 -3.44 -7.63
C PHE A 16 8.16 -2.37 -8.42
N ASP A 17 8.59 -2.12 -9.64
CA ASP A 17 7.93 -1.20 -10.54
C ASP A 17 8.10 -1.63 -12.00
N VAL A 18 7.13 -1.24 -12.83
CA VAL A 18 7.20 -1.45 -14.29
C VAL A 18 7.95 -0.32 -14.99
N ASN A 19 8.10 0.83 -14.35
CA ASN A 19 8.76 1.99 -14.93
C ASN A 19 10.28 1.80 -14.93
N PRO A 20 10.91 1.68 -16.11
CA PRO A 20 12.36 1.45 -16.19
C PRO A 20 13.18 2.60 -15.59
N GLU A 21 12.63 3.80 -15.49
CA GLU A 21 13.33 4.92 -14.87
C GLU A 21 13.47 4.77 -13.36
N LEU A 22 12.55 4.03 -12.72
CA LEU A 22 12.57 3.79 -11.29
C LEU A 22 13.36 2.54 -10.90
N VAL A 23 13.47 1.58 -11.81
CA VAL A 23 14.22 0.34 -11.57
C VAL A 23 15.70 0.66 -11.33
N GLY A 24 16.27 0.07 -10.29
CA GLY A 24 17.65 0.31 -9.88
C GLY A 24 17.82 1.46 -8.89
N LYS A 25 16.80 2.31 -8.72
CA LYS A 25 16.79 3.33 -7.66
C LYS A 25 16.44 2.71 -6.33
N THR A 26 16.56 3.48 -5.25
CA THR A 26 16.28 3.00 -3.90
C THR A 26 15.18 3.82 -3.25
N ILE A 27 14.37 3.15 -2.42
CA ILE A 27 13.40 3.77 -1.51
C ILE A 27 13.74 3.30 -0.11
N ASN A 28 14.04 4.23 0.80
CA ASN A 28 14.41 3.91 2.19
C ASN A 28 15.49 2.84 2.28
N GLY A 29 16.50 2.93 1.39
CA GLY A 29 17.61 1.98 1.35
C GLY A 29 17.30 0.65 0.68
N LYS A 30 16.07 0.44 0.19
CA LYS A 30 15.69 -0.77 -0.53
C LYS A 30 15.67 -0.51 -2.03
N GLN A 31 16.28 -1.41 -2.79
CA GLN A 31 16.35 -1.29 -4.24
C GLN A 31 14.99 -1.57 -4.88
N ILE A 32 14.67 -0.82 -5.93
CA ILE A 32 13.48 -1.07 -6.76
C ILE A 32 13.85 -2.06 -7.87
N PHE A 33 13.17 -3.20 -7.90
CA PHE A 33 13.38 -4.26 -8.88
C PHE A 33 12.35 -4.18 -10.01
N PRO A 34 12.67 -4.69 -11.21
CA PRO A 34 11.67 -4.82 -12.25
C PRO A 34 10.61 -5.86 -11.87
N MET A 35 9.40 -5.71 -12.40
CA MET A 35 8.32 -6.65 -12.14
C MET A 35 8.66 -8.09 -12.54
N SER A 36 9.54 -8.28 -13.53
CA SER A 36 10.00 -9.61 -13.94
C SER A 36 10.71 -10.39 -12.84
N GLU A 37 11.26 -9.69 -11.84
CA GLU A 37 11.95 -10.31 -10.71
C GLU A 37 11.03 -10.62 -9.52
N LEU A 38 9.77 -10.17 -9.56
CA LEU A 38 8.87 -10.23 -8.41
C LEU A 38 8.70 -11.66 -7.89
N ALA A 39 8.30 -12.58 -8.76
CA ALA A 39 8.04 -13.96 -8.34
C ALA A 39 9.27 -14.62 -7.74
N HIS A 40 10.44 -14.41 -8.35
CA HIS A 40 11.69 -14.97 -7.89
C HIS A 40 12.06 -14.45 -6.49
N ILE A 41 12.01 -13.14 -6.30
CA ILE A 41 12.39 -12.50 -5.04
C ILE A 41 11.39 -12.85 -3.93
N VAL A 42 10.10 -12.81 -4.23
CA VAL A 42 9.06 -13.17 -3.26
C VAL A 42 9.23 -14.61 -2.76
N ARG A 43 9.48 -15.55 -3.66
CA ARG A 43 9.72 -16.94 -3.30
C ARG A 43 10.99 -17.11 -2.49
N ARG A 44 12.09 -16.53 -2.95
CA ARG A 44 13.40 -16.65 -2.33
C ARG A 44 13.41 -16.11 -0.90
N MET A 45 12.76 -14.96 -0.69
CA MET A 45 12.69 -14.32 0.62
C MET A 45 11.52 -14.80 1.46
N ASN A 46 10.68 -15.69 0.92
CA ASN A 46 9.49 -16.23 1.60
C ASN A 46 8.56 -15.10 2.09
N ILE A 47 8.30 -14.13 1.23
CA ILE A 47 7.46 -12.98 1.56
C ILE A 47 6.00 -13.43 1.60
N LYS A 48 5.29 -13.10 2.68
CA LYS A 48 3.90 -13.52 2.89
C LYS A 48 2.89 -12.40 2.74
N MET A 49 3.32 -11.13 2.78
CA MET A 49 2.43 -9.99 2.61
C MET A 49 2.89 -9.12 1.46
N GLY A 50 1.94 -8.72 0.60
CA GLY A 50 2.18 -7.79 -0.48
C GLY A 50 1.30 -6.57 -0.36
N ILE A 51 1.85 -5.40 -0.70
CA ILE A 51 1.13 -4.14 -0.76
C ILE A 51 1.02 -3.75 -2.23
N ILE A 52 -0.21 -3.53 -2.71
CA ILE A 52 -0.47 -3.19 -4.11
C ILE A 52 -0.85 -1.72 -4.21
N THR A 53 -0.03 -0.94 -4.93
CA THR A 53 -0.25 0.49 -5.15
C THR A 53 -0.25 0.85 -6.64
N VAL A 54 -0.22 -0.14 -7.52
CA VAL A 54 -0.19 0.07 -8.97
C VAL A 54 -1.53 0.61 -9.48
N PRO A 55 -1.57 1.16 -10.72
CA PRO A 55 -2.83 1.57 -11.33
C PRO A 55 -3.84 0.42 -11.40
N ARG A 56 -5.12 0.77 -11.34
CA ARG A 56 -6.23 -0.18 -11.30
C ARG A 56 -6.12 -1.28 -12.37
N ILE A 57 -5.76 -0.88 -13.59
CA ILE A 57 -5.70 -1.81 -14.72
C ILE A 57 -4.64 -2.91 -14.55
N CYS A 58 -3.62 -2.65 -13.73
CA CYS A 58 -2.52 -3.59 -13.50
C CYS A 58 -2.69 -4.40 -12.22
N ALA A 59 -3.64 -4.05 -11.37
CA ALA A 59 -3.70 -4.57 -9.99
C ALA A 59 -3.95 -6.08 -9.92
N GLN A 60 -4.85 -6.61 -10.73
CA GLN A 60 -5.16 -8.05 -10.72
C GLN A 60 -3.95 -8.88 -11.17
N GLU A 61 -3.26 -8.45 -12.20
CA GLU A 61 -2.07 -9.14 -12.69
C GLU A 61 -0.96 -9.19 -11.63
N VAL A 62 -0.72 -8.06 -10.94
CA VAL A 62 0.25 -8.01 -9.84
C VAL A 62 -0.17 -8.90 -8.69
N CYS A 63 -1.45 -8.89 -8.34
CA CYS A 63 -2.01 -9.75 -7.31
C CYS A 63 -1.79 -11.22 -7.64
N ASP A 64 -2.06 -11.63 -8.88
CA ASP A 64 -1.88 -13.01 -9.33
C ASP A 64 -0.41 -13.45 -9.23
N LEU A 65 0.51 -12.57 -9.60
CA LEU A 65 1.95 -12.83 -9.47
C LEU A 65 2.36 -13.03 -8.01
N LEU A 66 1.87 -12.16 -7.11
CA LEU A 66 2.17 -12.26 -5.68
C LEU A 66 1.62 -13.56 -5.09
N VAL A 67 0.36 -13.87 -5.35
CA VAL A 67 -0.28 -15.10 -4.84
C VAL A 67 0.41 -16.34 -5.40
N GLY A 68 0.71 -16.34 -6.70
CA GLY A 68 1.42 -17.44 -7.34
C GLY A 68 2.82 -17.65 -6.78
N ALA A 69 3.45 -16.60 -6.26
CA ALA A 69 4.79 -16.68 -5.64
C ALA A 69 4.76 -17.04 -4.15
N GLY A 70 3.58 -17.16 -3.55
CA GLY A 70 3.45 -17.61 -2.16
C GLY A 70 2.93 -16.58 -1.18
N VAL A 71 2.58 -15.37 -1.64
CA VAL A 71 1.96 -14.35 -0.77
C VAL A 71 0.57 -14.83 -0.31
N ARG A 72 0.25 -14.61 0.94
CA ARG A 72 -1.01 -15.04 1.56
C ARG A 72 -1.80 -13.88 2.16
N GLY A 73 -1.24 -12.68 2.18
CA GLY A 73 -1.95 -11.47 2.59
C GLY A 73 -1.70 -10.35 1.59
N ILE A 74 -2.76 -9.66 1.19
CA ILE A 74 -2.70 -8.54 0.25
C ILE A 74 -3.31 -7.31 0.90
N TRP A 75 -2.57 -6.21 0.88
CA TRP A 75 -3.06 -4.90 1.27
C TRP A 75 -3.20 -4.08 -0.01
N ASP A 76 -4.45 -3.89 -0.45
CA ASP A 76 -4.75 -3.31 -1.76
C ASP A 76 -5.13 -1.85 -1.64
N PHE A 77 -4.27 -0.97 -2.15
CA PHE A 77 -4.52 0.47 -2.26
C PHE A 77 -4.99 0.87 -3.66
N ALA A 78 -4.97 -0.05 -4.63
CA ALA A 78 -5.52 0.20 -5.95
C ALA A 78 -7.06 0.22 -5.85
N PRO A 79 -7.74 1.19 -6.52
CA PRO A 79 -9.19 1.33 -6.38
C PRO A 79 -9.95 0.30 -7.22
N VAL A 80 -9.77 -0.98 -6.94
CA VAL A 80 -10.37 -2.09 -7.69
C VAL A 80 -10.50 -3.32 -6.80
N HIS A 81 -11.62 -4.04 -6.96
CA HIS A 81 -11.79 -5.35 -6.34
C HIS A 81 -10.86 -6.36 -7.01
N LEU A 82 -10.21 -7.20 -6.21
CA LEU A 82 -9.30 -8.24 -6.68
C LEU A 82 -9.89 -9.62 -6.41
N ASP A 83 -9.75 -10.51 -7.38
CA ASP A 83 -10.09 -11.93 -7.21
C ASP A 83 -8.91 -12.64 -6.59
N VAL A 84 -9.13 -13.25 -5.42
CA VAL A 84 -8.09 -14.01 -4.72
C VAL A 84 -8.68 -15.36 -4.27
N PRO A 85 -7.83 -16.40 -4.15
CA PRO A 85 -8.25 -17.67 -3.56
C PRO A 85 -8.69 -17.49 -2.10
N ASP A 86 -9.52 -18.41 -1.60
CA ASP A 86 -10.04 -18.35 -0.23
C ASP A 86 -8.96 -18.36 0.84
N TYR A 87 -7.79 -18.92 0.54
CA TYR A 87 -6.68 -18.99 1.48
C TYR A 87 -5.83 -17.70 1.52
N VAL A 88 -6.21 -16.65 0.77
CA VAL A 88 -5.52 -15.36 0.77
C VAL A 88 -6.38 -14.34 1.51
N ALA A 89 -5.79 -13.71 2.53
CA ALA A 89 -6.42 -12.59 3.23
C ALA A 89 -6.22 -11.33 2.40
N ILE A 90 -7.25 -10.50 2.31
CA ILE A 90 -7.17 -9.24 1.59
C ILE A 90 -7.83 -8.12 2.38
N LYS A 91 -7.17 -6.95 2.40
CA LYS A 91 -7.69 -5.72 2.98
C LYS A 91 -7.65 -4.64 1.92
N TYR A 92 -8.77 -3.99 1.70
CA TYR A 92 -8.89 -2.88 0.76
C TYR A 92 -8.76 -1.55 1.49
N GLU A 93 -7.98 -0.64 0.93
CA GLU A 93 -7.88 0.74 1.41
C GLU A 93 -8.33 1.69 0.31
N ASP A 94 -9.23 2.59 0.65
CA ASP A 94 -9.70 3.62 -0.26
C ASP A 94 -9.10 4.97 0.15
N LEU A 95 -7.94 5.27 -0.42
CA LEU A 95 -7.23 6.52 -0.10
C LEU A 95 -8.00 7.76 -0.56
N ALA A 96 -8.75 7.66 -1.66
CA ALA A 96 -9.54 8.78 -2.15
C ALA A 96 -10.65 9.14 -1.17
N THR A 97 -11.39 8.14 -0.66
CA THR A 97 -12.42 8.36 0.34
C THR A 97 -11.84 8.91 1.65
N SER A 98 -10.72 8.35 2.11
CA SER A 98 -10.03 8.83 3.31
C SER A 98 -9.61 10.29 3.16
N PHE A 99 -9.07 10.66 1.99
CA PHE A 99 -8.70 12.04 1.68
C PHE A 99 -9.90 12.97 1.72
N LEU A 100 -11.03 12.58 1.12
CA LEU A 100 -12.25 13.39 1.11
C LEU A 100 -12.79 13.61 2.53
N VAL A 101 -12.79 12.58 3.36
CA VAL A 101 -13.22 12.71 4.76
C VAL A 101 -12.34 13.70 5.50
N LEU A 102 -11.03 13.58 5.38
CA LEU A 102 -10.09 14.50 6.04
C LEU A 102 -10.25 15.91 5.51
N SER A 103 -10.39 16.08 4.20
CA SER A 103 -10.58 17.39 3.56
C SER A 103 -11.84 18.10 4.08
N ASN A 104 -12.95 17.36 4.21
CA ASN A 104 -14.19 17.91 4.76
C ASN A 104 -14.04 18.31 6.23
N GLN A 105 -13.36 17.48 7.02
CA GLN A 105 -13.09 17.79 8.42
C GLN A 105 -12.21 19.04 8.55
N LEU A 106 -11.20 19.15 7.71
CA LEU A 106 -10.33 20.32 7.69
C LEU A 106 -11.09 21.59 7.34
N SER A 107 -11.92 21.56 6.28
CA SER A 107 -12.75 22.69 5.88
C SER A 107 -13.66 23.16 7.01
N LYS A 108 -14.26 22.22 7.73
CA LYS A 108 -15.11 22.53 8.87
C LYS A 108 -14.33 23.21 9.99
N LYS A 109 -13.13 22.69 10.32
CA LYS A 109 -12.27 23.30 11.33
C LYS A 109 -11.85 24.72 10.97
N LEU A 110 -11.49 24.94 9.71
CA LEU A 110 -11.11 26.27 9.23
C LEU A 110 -12.27 27.26 9.29
N SER A 111 -13.49 26.81 8.96
CA SER A 111 -14.71 27.63 9.08
C SER A 111 -15.00 28.00 10.53
N GLU A 112 -14.87 27.07 11.46
CA GLU A 112 -15.04 27.31 12.89
C GLU A 112 -14.03 28.34 13.40
N GLU A 113 -12.79 28.23 12.97
CA GLU A 113 -11.72 29.17 13.32
C GLU A 113 -12.04 30.59 12.83
N GLN A 114 -12.49 30.72 11.59
CA GLN A 114 -12.89 32.01 11.03
C GLN A 114 -14.10 32.60 11.75
N GLY A 115 -15.06 31.77 12.15
CA GLY A 115 -16.21 32.16 12.94
C GLY A 115 -15.82 32.71 14.30
N GLU A 116 -14.89 32.08 14.99
CA GLU A 116 -14.35 32.52 16.27
C GLU A 116 -13.63 33.86 16.13
N ASN A 117 -12.82 34.04 15.09
CA ASN A 117 -12.10 35.29 14.84
C ASN A 117 -13.06 36.46 14.56
N LYS A 118 -14.20 36.20 13.92
CA LYS A 118 -15.23 37.22 13.69
C LYS A 118 -15.95 37.63 14.96
N ASN A 119 -16.10 36.69 15.90
CA ASN A 119 -16.78 36.94 17.18
C ASN A 119 -15.88 37.65 18.20
N ASP A 120 -14.58 37.64 17.99
CA ASP A 120 -13.60 38.30 18.88
C ASP A 120 -13.43 39.78 18.58
N ASP A 121 -13.98 40.27 17.47
CA ASP A 121 -14.01 41.68 17.11
C ASP A 121 -15.18 42.40 17.86
#